data_585d8b5fc5a54bf524ccdfe69eede33a
#
_entry.id   585d8b5fc5a54bf524ccdfe69eede33a
#
_cell.length_a   1.000
_cell.length_b   1.000
_cell.length_c   1.000
_cell.angle_alpha   90.00
_cell.angle_beta   90.00
_cell.angle_gamma   90.00
#
_symmetry.space_group_name_H-M   'P 1'
#
loop_
_entity.id
_entity.type
_entity.pdbx_description
1 polymer ?
#
loop_
_entity_poly.entity_id
_entity_poly.type
_entity_poly.pdbx_seq_one_letter_code
_entity_poly.pdbx_strand_id
1 'polypeptide(L)'
;GQTRIDGMDDKIIGLYAAGLSTRDIRSHLEEVYGLKVSADLISRVTDAVLEEVSDWQNRALEPMYPIVFLDALRVKIRDAESRQVKNKAVYVALGVTPEGEREVLGLWIANNEGAKFWLSVMNNLRNRGVEDILIAVVDGLKGFPDAINAAFPETTVQTCIVHLVRHSLNFCGWKDRKNVAKDLKRIYQATDDIEAEKALADFEAEWGQKYPSIAPSWRRAWQEVIPFFAFPPAVRKIIYTTNAIESLNRVIRK
;
A
#
# COMPACT_ATOMS: atom_id res chain seq x y z
N GLY A 1 25.34 39.68 4.84
CA GLY A 1 24.68 39.07 3.71
C GLY A 1 24.90 37.57 3.75
N GLN A 2 23.90 36.80 4.17
CA GLN A 2 23.96 35.37 4.02
C GLN A 2 23.72 35.06 2.55
N THR A 3 24.73 34.58 1.87
CA THR A 3 24.62 34.00 0.53
C THR A 3 23.86 32.68 0.69
N ARG A 4 22.62 32.67 0.28
CA ARG A 4 21.83 31.43 0.19
C ARG A 4 22.52 30.55 -0.86
N ILE A 5 23.07 29.41 -0.46
CA ILE A 5 23.72 28.51 -1.39
C ILE A 5 22.61 27.79 -2.14
N ASP A 6 22.50 27.98 -3.45
CA ASP A 6 21.53 27.30 -4.30
C ASP A 6 21.59 25.81 -4.09
N GLY A 7 20.40 25.18 -3.84
CA GLY A 7 20.27 23.75 -3.60
C GLY A 7 20.62 23.28 -2.19
N MET A 8 20.84 24.18 -1.22
CA MET A 8 21.08 23.79 0.18
C MET A 8 19.83 23.17 0.80
N ASP A 9 18.69 23.79 0.56
CA ASP A 9 17.40 23.32 1.08
C ASP A 9 17.12 21.91 0.56
N ASP A 10 17.36 21.64 -0.74
CA ASP A 10 17.21 20.31 -1.35
C ASP A 10 18.11 19.25 -0.74
N LYS A 11 19.35 19.62 -0.39
CA LYS A 11 20.29 18.71 0.30
C LYS A 11 19.81 18.38 1.71
N ILE A 12 19.35 19.39 2.45
CA ILE A 12 18.78 19.19 3.80
C ILE A 12 17.56 18.28 3.72
N ILE A 13 16.64 18.55 2.79
CA ILE A 13 15.44 17.75 2.55
C ILE A 13 15.82 16.30 2.19
N GLY A 14 16.77 16.12 1.28
CA GLY A 14 17.25 14.79 0.87
C GLY A 14 17.84 13.98 2.03
N LEU A 15 18.64 14.60 2.88
CA LEU A 15 19.23 13.96 4.06
C LEU A 15 18.17 13.67 5.14
N TYR A 16 17.21 14.57 5.32
CA TYR A 16 16.08 14.34 6.22
C TYR A 16 15.17 13.21 5.75
N ALA A 17 14.85 13.17 4.45
CA ALA A 17 14.10 12.09 3.84
C ALA A 17 14.81 10.73 3.93
N ALA A 18 16.15 10.73 3.95
CA ALA A 18 16.97 9.54 4.22
C ALA A 18 16.98 9.12 5.70
N GLY A 19 16.28 9.83 6.59
CA GLY A 19 16.11 9.50 7.99
C GLY A 19 17.21 10.04 8.92
N LEU A 20 18.02 10.99 8.48
CA LEU A 20 19.03 11.62 9.33
C LEU A 20 18.37 12.60 10.32
N SER A 21 18.88 12.62 11.55
CA SER A 21 18.48 13.64 12.52
C SER A 21 19.07 15.01 12.15
N THR A 22 18.51 16.09 12.68
CA THR A 22 19.03 17.45 12.49
C THR A 22 20.52 17.60 12.89
N ARG A 23 20.96 16.84 13.90
CA ARG A 23 22.37 16.76 14.30
C ARG A 23 23.20 16.07 13.22
N ASP A 24 22.74 14.93 12.72
CA ASP A 24 23.47 14.14 11.72
C ASP A 24 23.55 14.91 10.39
N ILE A 25 22.49 15.61 10.00
CA ILE A 25 22.47 16.48 8.83
C ILE A 25 23.54 17.58 8.97
N ARG A 26 23.63 18.22 10.14
CA ARG A 26 24.63 19.26 10.39
C ARG A 26 26.05 18.70 10.28
N SER A 27 26.34 17.57 10.94
CA SER A 27 27.64 16.91 10.86
C SER A 27 27.99 16.53 9.44
N HIS A 28 27.05 15.95 8.71
CA HIS A 28 27.24 15.53 7.31
C HIS A 28 27.56 16.73 6.38
N LEU A 29 26.83 17.82 6.53
CA LEU A 29 27.05 19.02 5.72
C LEU A 29 28.43 19.68 6.03
N GLU A 30 28.85 19.63 7.29
CA GLU A 30 30.17 20.15 7.69
C GLU A 30 31.30 19.23 7.18
N GLU A 31 31.19 17.91 7.35
CA GLU A 31 32.22 16.96 6.95
C GLU A 31 32.37 16.82 5.44
N VAL A 32 31.28 16.73 4.69
CA VAL A 32 31.29 16.43 3.25
C VAL A 32 31.43 17.69 2.40
N TYR A 33 30.79 18.79 2.82
CA TYR A 33 30.73 20.00 2.03
C TYR A 33 31.45 21.21 2.68
N GLY A 34 32.00 21.03 3.89
CA GLY A 34 32.67 22.14 4.63
C GLY A 34 31.70 23.25 5.04
N LEU A 35 30.38 22.97 5.09
CA LEU A 35 29.36 23.96 5.31
C LEU A 35 28.88 23.95 6.76
N LYS A 36 29.12 25.07 7.48
CA LYS A 36 28.57 25.26 8.83
C LYS A 36 27.13 25.76 8.73
N VAL A 37 26.18 24.87 8.98
CA VAL A 37 24.74 25.17 8.95
C VAL A 37 24.22 25.22 10.39
N SER A 38 23.39 26.23 10.70
CA SER A 38 22.75 26.30 12.02
C SER A 38 21.69 25.25 12.20
N ALA A 39 21.51 24.72 13.42
CA ALA A 39 20.42 23.80 13.73
C ALA A 39 19.04 24.41 13.44
N ASP A 40 18.91 25.73 13.66
CA ASP A 40 17.70 26.48 13.39
C ASP A 40 17.33 26.52 11.89
N LEU A 41 18.32 26.66 10.99
CA LEU A 41 18.05 26.57 9.55
C LEU A 41 17.58 25.19 9.14
N ILE A 42 18.21 24.13 9.66
CA ILE A 42 17.81 22.75 9.37
C ILE A 42 16.39 22.53 9.87
N SER A 43 16.06 22.93 11.10
CA SER A 43 14.72 22.80 11.66
C SER A 43 13.67 23.54 10.80
N ARG A 44 13.92 24.77 10.40
CA ARG A 44 13.00 25.53 9.55
C ARG A 44 12.74 24.85 8.20
N VAL A 45 13.78 24.31 7.56
CA VAL A 45 13.62 23.62 6.28
C VAL A 45 12.83 22.31 6.46
N THR A 46 13.11 21.55 7.51
CA THR A 46 12.39 20.29 7.79
C THR A 46 10.95 20.56 8.24
N ASP A 47 10.70 21.61 9.01
CA ASP A 47 9.35 22.00 9.43
C ASP A 47 8.49 22.43 8.24
N ALA A 48 9.06 23.19 7.28
CA ALA A 48 8.36 23.54 6.04
C ALA A 48 7.96 22.30 5.22
N VAL A 49 8.84 21.29 5.14
CA VAL A 49 8.51 20.02 4.47
C VAL A 49 7.39 19.26 5.19
N LEU A 50 7.39 19.26 6.52
CA LEU A 50 6.32 18.62 7.28
C LEU A 50 4.97 19.33 7.07
N GLU A 51 4.98 20.64 6.94
CA GLU A 51 3.80 21.44 6.62
C GLU A 51 3.25 21.08 5.22
N GLU A 52 4.11 21.04 4.20
CA GLU A 52 3.74 20.60 2.85
C GLU A 52 3.20 19.17 2.82
N VAL A 53 3.81 18.24 3.57
CA VAL A 53 3.31 16.85 3.71
C VAL A 53 1.95 16.82 4.38
N SER A 54 1.74 17.65 5.41
CA SER A 54 0.45 17.78 6.09
C SER A 54 -0.62 18.32 5.14
N ASP A 55 -0.31 19.36 4.37
CA ASP A 55 -1.22 19.95 3.38
C ASP A 55 -1.57 18.92 2.29
N TRP A 56 -0.56 18.21 1.79
CA TRP A 56 -0.78 17.14 0.83
C TRP A 56 -1.67 16.03 1.40
N GLN A 57 -1.42 15.59 2.64
CA GLN A 57 -2.20 14.53 3.30
C GLN A 57 -3.65 14.95 3.55
N ASN A 58 -3.93 16.24 3.72
CA ASN A 58 -5.26 16.79 3.99
C ASN A 58 -5.93 17.45 2.77
N ARG A 59 -5.29 17.40 1.59
CA ARG A 59 -5.85 18.01 0.38
C ARG A 59 -7.21 17.42 0.02
N ALA A 60 -8.03 18.20 -0.66
CA ALA A 60 -9.27 17.71 -1.26
C ALA A 60 -8.97 16.60 -2.27
N LEU A 61 -9.85 15.62 -2.34
CA LEU A 61 -9.79 14.50 -3.26
C LEU A 61 -10.95 14.59 -4.27
N GLU A 62 -10.86 13.80 -5.34
CA GLU A 62 -11.96 13.65 -6.28
C GLU A 62 -13.17 13.00 -5.61
N PRO A 63 -14.40 13.38 -6.00
CA PRO A 63 -15.61 12.81 -5.41
C PRO A 63 -15.79 11.33 -5.72
N MET A 64 -15.21 10.81 -6.81
CA MET A 64 -15.38 9.44 -7.21
C MET A 64 -14.06 8.80 -7.71
N TYR A 65 -13.79 7.59 -7.20
CA TYR A 65 -12.71 6.75 -7.66
C TYR A 65 -13.25 5.39 -8.12
N PRO A 66 -13.11 5.03 -9.41
CA PRO A 66 -13.48 3.70 -9.91
C PRO A 66 -12.79 2.57 -9.15
N ILE A 67 -11.51 2.73 -8.81
CA ILE A 67 -10.74 1.73 -8.08
C ILE A 67 -9.87 2.43 -7.03
N VAL A 68 -9.90 1.92 -5.81
CA VAL A 68 -8.96 2.28 -4.75
C VAL A 68 -8.24 1.03 -4.28
N PHE A 69 -6.92 1.04 -4.35
CA PHE A 69 -6.07 0.01 -3.76
C PHE A 69 -5.66 0.44 -2.36
N LEU A 70 -5.79 -0.48 -1.42
CA LEU A 70 -5.41 -0.29 -0.02
C LEU A 70 -4.39 -1.37 0.36
N ASP A 71 -3.18 -0.95 0.65
CA ASP A 71 -2.05 -1.84 0.91
C ASP A 71 -1.32 -1.46 2.20
N ALA A 72 -0.70 -2.42 2.84
CA ALA A 72 0.09 -2.24 4.04
C ALA A 72 1.57 -2.54 3.79
N LEU A 73 2.41 -1.57 4.15
CA LEU A 73 3.85 -1.68 4.11
C LEU A 73 4.43 -1.84 5.50
N ARG A 74 5.27 -2.83 5.70
CA ARG A 74 6.07 -2.91 6.91
C ARG A 74 7.40 -2.19 6.70
N VAL A 75 7.62 -1.15 7.50
CA VAL A 75 8.84 -0.34 7.49
C VAL A 75 9.49 -0.36 8.88
N LYS A 76 10.80 -0.24 8.91
CA LYS A 76 11.57 -0.09 10.14
C LYS A 76 11.66 1.40 10.47
N ILE A 77 10.99 1.83 11.52
CA ILE A 77 11.01 3.22 11.98
C ILE A 77 11.72 3.26 13.33
N ARG A 78 12.67 4.19 13.48
CA ARG A 78 13.28 4.49 14.77
C ARG A 78 12.28 5.31 15.59
N ASP A 79 11.84 4.75 16.68
CA ASP A 79 10.95 5.42 17.63
C ASP A 79 11.69 6.60 18.29
N ALA A 80 11.05 7.78 18.26
CA ALA A 80 11.68 9.01 18.72
C ALA A 80 12.01 9.04 20.23
N GLU A 81 11.15 8.40 21.03
CA GLU A 81 11.28 8.36 22.49
C GLU A 81 12.25 7.27 22.95
N SER A 82 12.00 6.02 22.52
CA SER A 82 12.79 4.87 22.93
C SER A 82 14.09 4.69 22.15
N ARG A 83 14.28 5.40 21.03
CA ARG A 83 15.37 5.24 20.05
C ARG A 83 15.52 3.83 19.49
N GLN A 84 14.57 2.94 19.77
CA GLN A 84 14.56 1.58 19.25
C GLN A 84 13.98 1.54 17.85
N VAL A 85 14.51 0.65 17.02
CA VAL A 85 13.96 0.38 15.69
C VAL A 85 12.79 -0.58 15.85
N LYS A 86 11.59 -0.11 15.51
CA LYS A 86 10.35 -0.91 15.55
C LYS A 86 9.82 -1.10 14.12
N ASN A 87 9.28 -2.28 13.86
CA ASN A 87 8.51 -2.49 12.64
C ASN A 87 7.14 -1.83 12.79
N LYS A 88 6.84 -0.86 11.93
CA LYS A 88 5.51 -0.22 11.86
C LYS A 88 4.86 -0.53 10.53
N ALA A 89 3.53 -0.63 10.53
CA ALA A 89 2.77 -0.72 9.31
C ALA A 89 2.43 0.69 8.82
N VAL A 90 2.75 0.96 7.56
CA VAL A 90 2.32 2.15 6.82
C VAL A 90 1.28 1.71 5.81
N TYR A 91 0.10 2.29 5.91
CA TYR A 91 -1.01 2.02 5.02
C TYR A 91 -1.04 3.06 3.91
N VAL A 92 -1.21 2.59 2.71
CA VAL A 92 -1.22 3.39 1.49
C VAL A 92 -2.56 3.21 0.80
N ALA A 93 -3.22 4.30 0.46
CA ALA A 93 -4.35 4.30 -0.45
C ALA A 93 -3.90 4.87 -1.81
N LEU A 94 -4.11 4.10 -2.87
CA LEU A 94 -3.85 4.50 -4.25
C LEU A 94 -5.17 4.49 -5.02
N GLY A 95 -5.62 5.66 -5.46
CA GLY A 95 -6.82 5.81 -6.29
C GLY A 95 -6.50 5.72 -7.77
N VAL A 96 -7.47 5.24 -8.54
CA VAL A 96 -7.50 5.36 -10.00
C VAL A 96 -8.66 6.29 -10.33
N THR A 97 -8.38 7.38 -11.04
CA THR A 97 -9.39 8.36 -11.44
C THR A 97 -10.25 7.84 -12.60
N PRO A 98 -11.39 8.48 -12.92
CA PRO A 98 -12.18 8.14 -14.10
C PRO A 98 -11.39 8.20 -15.41
N GLU A 99 -10.38 9.07 -15.51
CA GLU A 99 -9.48 9.21 -16.65
C GLU A 99 -8.41 8.11 -16.70
N GLY A 100 -8.31 7.27 -15.66
CA GLY A 100 -7.33 6.19 -15.54
C GLY A 100 -5.99 6.61 -14.95
N GLU A 101 -5.89 7.82 -14.44
CA GLU A 101 -4.71 8.30 -13.74
C GLU A 101 -4.61 7.69 -12.34
N ARG A 102 -3.39 7.58 -11.83
CA ARG A 102 -3.13 7.01 -10.53
C ARG A 102 -2.63 8.08 -9.58
N GLU A 103 -3.26 8.21 -8.43
CA GLU A 103 -2.81 9.12 -7.41
C GLU A 103 -2.76 8.47 -6.02
N VAL A 104 -1.76 8.84 -5.23
CA VAL A 104 -1.67 8.44 -3.83
C VAL A 104 -2.63 9.30 -3.02
N LEU A 105 -3.68 8.69 -2.48
CA LEU A 105 -4.71 9.40 -1.73
C LEU A 105 -4.25 9.77 -0.32
N GLY A 106 -3.39 8.95 0.28
CA GLY A 106 -2.85 9.21 1.60
C GLY A 106 -1.99 8.07 2.13
N LEU A 107 -1.31 8.38 3.23
CA LEU A 107 -0.45 7.47 3.99
C LEU A 107 -0.84 7.55 5.46
N TRP A 108 -1.01 6.41 6.13
CA TRP A 108 -1.36 6.35 7.56
C TRP A 108 -0.44 5.38 8.27
N ILE A 109 0.02 5.77 9.46
CA ILE A 109 0.84 4.91 10.32
C ILE A 109 -0.03 4.47 11.49
N ALA A 110 -0.23 3.16 11.65
CA ALA A 110 -0.96 2.61 12.77
C ALA A 110 0.00 2.16 13.87
N ASN A 111 -0.31 2.54 15.11
CA ASN A 111 0.30 1.94 16.28
C ASN A 111 -0.38 0.60 16.62
N ASN A 112 -1.68 0.49 16.36
CA ASN A 112 -2.49 -0.71 16.51
C ASN A 112 -3.42 -0.86 15.31
N GLU A 113 -3.34 -1.99 14.63
CA GLU A 113 -4.25 -2.37 13.54
C GLU A 113 -5.57 -2.86 14.14
N GLY A 114 -6.68 -2.25 13.78
CA GLY A 114 -8.00 -2.65 14.24
C GLY A 114 -9.12 -1.91 13.54
N ALA A 115 -10.37 -2.32 13.78
CA ALA A 115 -11.55 -1.78 13.13
C ALA A 115 -11.66 -0.25 13.25
N LYS A 116 -11.29 0.31 14.40
CA LYS A 116 -11.29 1.77 14.62
C LYS A 116 -10.31 2.51 13.71
N PHE A 117 -9.12 1.93 13.51
CA PHE A 117 -8.12 2.49 12.61
C PHE A 117 -8.62 2.49 11.15
N TRP A 118 -9.15 1.36 10.68
CA TRP A 118 -9.68 1.25 9.33
C TRP A 118 -10.82 2.23 9.08
N LEU A 119 -11.73 2.33 10.04
CA LEU A 119 -12.84 3.29 9.95
C LEU A 119 -12.32 4.74 9.92
N SER A 120 -11.27 5.07 10.68
CA SER A 120 -10.68 6.40 10.64
C SER A 120 -10.05 6.74 9.28
N VAL A 121 -9.42 5.75 8.62
CA VAL A 121 -8.89 5.91 7.25
C VAL A 121 -10.03 6.18 6.25
N MET A 122 -11.11 5.40 6.30
CA MET A 122 -12.26 5.59 5.42
C MET A 122 -12.95 6.94 5.66
N ASN A 123 -13.13 7.33 6.90
CA ASN A 123 -13.69 8.64 7.25
C ASN A 123 -12.77 9.80 6.81
N ASN A 124 -11.45 9.63 6.87
CA ASN A 124 -10.52 10.62 6.35
C ASN A 124 -10.72 10.83 4.84
N LEU A 125 -10.87 9.77 4.06
CA LEU A 125 -11.16 9.88 2.63
C LEU A 125 -12.48 10.63 2.38
N ARG A 126 -13.54 10.28 3.12
CA ARG A 126 -14.85 10.98 3.02
C ARG A 126 -14.74 12.47 3.38
N ASN A 127 -14.08 12.79 4.47
CA ASN A 127 -13.91 14.17 4.93
C ASN A 127 -13.13 15.03 3.94
N ARG A 128 -12.30 14.40 3.11
CA ARG A 128 -11.53 15.04 2.05
C ARG A 128 -12.27 15.09 0.70
N GLY A 129 -13.53 14.68 0.66
CA GLY A 129 -14.42 14.85 -0.48
C GLY A 129 -14.76 13.59 -1.27
N VAL A 130 -14.23 12.40 -0.90
CA VAL A 130 -14.59 11.16 -1.58
C VAL A 130 -16.03 10.79 -1.21
N GLU A 131 -16.89 10.75 -2.20
CA GLU A 131 -18.29 10.40 -2.05
C GLU A 131 -18.54 8.93 -2.43
N ASP A 132 -17.80 8.43 -3.45
CA ASP A 132 -18.00 7.09 -3.99
C ASP A 132 -16.69 6.40 -4.36
N ILE A 133 -16.63 5.08 -4.08
CA ILE A 133 -15.59 4.16 -4.50
C ILE A 133 -16.29 2.94 -5.11
N LEU A 134 -16.08 2.65 -6.40
CA LEU A 134 -16.77 1.52 -7.02
C LEU A 134 -16.15 0.19 -6.60
N ILE A 135 -14.82 0.09 -6.61
CA ILE A 135 -14.08 -1.13 -6.26
C ILE A 135 -12.96 -0.76 -5.28
N ALA A 136 -12.96 -1.38 -4.11
CA ALA A 136 -11.85 -1.32 -3.16
C ALA A 136 -11.07 -2.63 -3.18
N VAL A 137 -9.82 -2.57 -3.62
CA VAL A 137 -8.90 -3.73 -3.64
C VAL A 137 -8.08 -3.72 -2.37
N VAL A 138 -8.26 -4.73 -1.53
CA VAL A 138 -7.65 -4.81 -0.19
C VAL A 138 -6.72 -6.01 -0.05
N ASP A 139 -5.67 -5.84 0.74
CA ASP A 139 -4.83 -6.95 1.20
C ASP A 139 -5.54 -7.60 2.39
N GLY A 140 -6.21 -8.72 2.19
CA GLY A 140 -6.93 -9.61 3.13
C GLY A 140 -6.88 -9.34 4.65
N LEU A 141 -6.79 -8.08 5.06
CA LEU A 141 -6.70 -7.65 6.45
C LEU A 141 -8.07 -7.74 7.13
N LYS A 142 -8.13 -8.48 8.22
CA LYS A 142 -9.36 -8.73 8.96
C LYS A 142 -10.01 -7.43 9.45
N GLY A 143 -11.32 -7.28 9.21
CA GLY A 143 -12.11 -6.11 9.63
C GLY A 143 -12.01 -4.89 8.72
N PHE A 144 -11.21 -4.96 7.66
CA PHE A 144 -11.13 -3.89 6.68
C PHE A 144 -12.37 -3.82 5.76
N PRO A 145 -12.90 -4.94 5.24
CA PRO A 145 -14.15 -4.94 4.49
C PRO A 145 -15.31 -4.28 5.26
N ASP A 146 -15.42 -4.56 6.56
CA ASP A 146 -16.47 -3.97 7.41
C ASP A 146 -16.35 -2.46 7.51
N ALA A 147 -15.12 -1.94 7.64
CA ALA A 147 -14.87 -0.49 7.69
C ALA A 147 -15.18 0.20 6.35
N ILE A 148 -14.87 -0.45 5.22
CA ILE A 148 -15.22 0.04 3.89
C ILE A 148 -16.74 0.09 3.73
N ASN A 149 -17.44 -1.01 4.04
CA ASN A 149 -18.88 -1.08 3.92
C ASN A 149 -19.62 -0.08 4.84
N ALA A 150 -19.06 0.21 6.00
CA ALA A 150 -19.62 1.21 6.91
C ALA A 150 -19.51 2.64 6.36
N ALA A 151 -18.42 2.98 5.68
CA ALA A 151 -18.18 4.31 5.12
C ALA A 151 -18.70 4.46 3.68
N PHE A 152 -18.59 3.41 2.88
CA PHE A 152 -18.95 3.34 1.46
C PHE A 152 -19.75 2.06 1.19
N PRO A 153 -21.07 2.04 1.52
CA PRO A 153 -21.87 0.82 1.49
C PRO A 153 -22.05 0.20 0.09
N GLU A 154 -21.95 1.01 -0.97
CA GLU A 154 -22.09 0.54 -2.36
C GLU A 154 -20.78 0.03 -2.96
N THR A 155 -19.67 0.13 -2.23
CA THR A 155 -18.35 -0.30 -2.71
C THR A 155 -18.27 -1.81 -2.80
N THR A 156 -17.86 -2.32 -3.95
CA THR A 156 -17.46 -3.73 -4.09
C THR A 156 -16.08 -3.93 -3.48
N VAL A 157 -16.00 -4.74 -2.43
CA VAL A 157 -14.73 -5.11 -1.81
C VAL A 157 -14.14 -6.32 -2.55
N GLN A 158 -12.92 -6.15 -3.05
CA GLN A 158 -12.18 -7.15 -3.80
C GLN A 158 -10.87 -7.48 -3.09
N THR A 159 -10.61 -8.76 -2.85
CA THR A 159 -9.28 -9.19 -2.37
C THR A 159 -8.21 -8.97 -3.43
N CYS A 160 -7.04 -8.53 -3.01
CA CYS A 160 -5.88 -8.38 -3.91
C CYS A 160 -5.37 -9.76 -4.35
N ILE A 161 -5.65 -10.12 -5.60
CA ILE A 161 -5.24 -11.40 -6.19
C ILE A 161 -3.72 -11.58 -6.12
N VAL A 162 -2.95 -10.52 -6.33
CA VAL A 162 -1.48 -10.58 -6.29
C VAL A 162 -0.98 -10.93 -4.89
N HIS A 163 -1.56 -10.35 -3.85
CA HIS A 163 -1.21 -10.69 -2.46
C HIS A 163 -1.61 -12.13 -2.13
N LEU A 164 -2.78 -12.58 -2.57
CA LEU A 164 -3.23 -13.95 -2.35
C LEU A 164 -2.29 -14.97 -3.03
N VAL A 165 -1.89 -14.72 -4.27
CA VAL A 165 -0.89 -15.54 -4.99
C VAL A 165 0.45 -15.51 -4.26
N ARG A 166 0.94 -14.34 -3.92
CA ARG A 166 2.23 -14.18 -3.23
C ARG A 166 2.23 -14.89 -1.88
N HIS A 167 1.16 -14.75 -1.10
CA HIS A 167 0.99 -15.48 0.16
C HIS A 167 1.00 -16.99 -0.06
N SER A 168 0.30 -17.49 -1.08
CA SER A 168 0.31 -18.90 -1.45
C SER A 168 1.74 -19.41 -1.76
N LEU A 169 2.52 -18.64 -2.51
CA LEU A 169 3.89 -19.01 -2.88
C LEU A 169 4.87 -19.01 -1.68
N ASN A 170 4.53 -18.36 -0.56
CA ASN A 170 5.35 -18.42 0.66
C ASN A 170 5.31 -19.81 1.31
N PHE A 171 4.28 -20.62 1.06
CA PHE A 171 4.20 -22.01 1.53
C PHE A 171 4.98 -22.98 0.64
N CYS A 172 5.43 -22.54 -0.54
CA CYS A 172 6.06 -23.42 -1.52
C CYS A 172 7.57 -23.41 -1.42
N GLY A 173 8.17 -24.60 -1.54
CA GLY A 173 9.60 -24.75 -1.81
C GLY A 173 9.97 -24.08 -3.13
N TRP A 174 11.18 -23.54 -3.23
CA TRP A 174 11.60 -22.75 -4.38
C TRP A 174 11.49 -23.50 -5.72
N LYS A 175 11.67 -24.83 -5.70
CA LYS A 175 11.60 -25.69 -6.89
C LYS A 175 10.19 -25.72 -7.51
N ASP A 176 9.15 -25.65 -6.69
CA ASP A 176 7.77 -25.78 -7.14
C ASP A 176 7.11 -24.42 -7.41
N ARG A 177 7.67 -23.31 -6.92
CA ARG A 177 7.05 -21.98 -7.01
C ARG A 177 6.58 -21.63 -8.42
N LYS A 178 7.38 -21.97 -9.45
CA LYS A 178 7.03 -21.66 -10.85
C LYS A 178 5.78 -22.44 -11.31
N ASN A 179 5.72 -23.71 -10.97
CA ASN A 179 4.59 -24.58 -11.36
C ASN A 179 3.34 -24.22 -10.55
N VAL A 180 3.46 -24.07 -9.23
CA VAL A 180 2.37 -23.61 -8.37
C VAL A 180 1.82 -22.25 -8.84
N ALA A 181 2.68 -21.29 -9.17
CA ALA A 181 2.25 -20.00 -9.72
C ALA A 181 1.51 -20.13 -11.05
N LYS A 182 1.96 -21.04 -11.93
CA LYS A 182 1.32 -21.34 -13.21
C LYS A 182 -0.10 -21.91 -13.00
N ASP A 183 -0.27 -22.82 -12.04
CA ASP A 183 -1.55 -23.44 -11.78
C ASP A 183 -2.50 -22.50 -11.03
N LEU A 184 -2.01 -21.70 -10.08
CA LEU A 184 -2.79 -20.59 -9.46
C LEU A 184 -3.27 -19.58 -10.50
N LYS A 185 -2.48 -19.34 -11.55
CA LYS A 185 -2.85 -18.42 -12.63
C LYS A 185 -4.13 -18.87 -13.35
N ARG A 186 -4.37 -20.16 -13.47
CA ARG A 186 -5.58 -20.71 -14.10
C ARG A 186 -6.85 -20.28 -13.33
N ILE A 187 -6.76 -20.09 -12.01
CA ILE A 187 -7.89 -19.67 -11.18
C ILE A 187 -8.29 -18.24 -11.55
N TYR A 188 -7.38 -17.27 -11.47
CA TYR A 188 -7.74 -15.86 -11.71
C TYR A 188 -7.77 -15.45 -13.19
N GLN A 189 -7.39 -16.35 -14.11
CA GLN A 189 -7.60 -16.16 -15.54
C GLN A 189 -8.84 -16.86 -16.09
N ALA A 190 -9.59 -17.55 -15.23
CA ALA A 190 -10.85 -18.16 -15.61
C ALA A 190 -11.84 -17.13 -16.17
N THR A 191 -12.72 -17.56 -17.04
CA THR A 191 -13.72 -16.67 -17.67
C THR A 191 -14.76 -16.21 -16.67
N ASP A 192 -15.16 -17.09 -15.76
CA ASP A 192 -16.15 -16.86 -14.72
C ASP A 192 -15.77 -17.55 -13.39
N ASP A 193 -16.61 -17.38 -12.40
CA ASP A 193 -16.44 -17.95 -11.06
C ASP A 193 -16.57 -19.48 -11.03
N ILE A 194 -17.40 -20.06 -11.90
CA ILE A 194 -17.61 -21.52 -12.00
C ILE A 194 -16.33 -22.18 -12.51
N GLU A 195 -15.76 -21.65 -13.60
CA GLU A 195 -14.49 -22.13 -14.14
C GLU A 195 -13.34 -21.93 -13.13
N ALA A 196 -13.35 -20.80 -12.43
CA ALA A 196 -12.37 -20.50 -11.38
C ALA A 196 -12.43 -21.49 -10.21
N GLU A 197 -13.65 -21.85 -9.75
CA GLU A 197 -13.84 -22.83 -8.68
C GLU A 197 -13.36 -24.22 -9.11
N LYS A 198 -13.63 -24.62 -10.36
CA LYS A 198 -13.09 -25.84 -10.93
C LYS A 198 -11.57 -25.83 -10.97
N ALA A 199 -10.96 -24.72 -11.42
CA ALA A 199 -9.51 -24.58 -11.43
C ALA A 199 -8.90 -24.64 -10.01
N LEU A 200 -9.59 -24.10 -9.00
CA LEU A 200 -9.18 -24.24 -7.59
C LEU A 200 -9.26 -25.69 -7.10
N ALA A 201 -10.32 -26.43 -7.48
CA ALA A 201 -10.44 -27.85 -7.15
C ALA A 201 -9.34 -28.69 -7.83
N ASP A 202 -9.03 -28.43 -9.11
CA ASP A 202 -7.93 -29.08 -9.83
C ASP A 202 -6.58 -28.77 -9.15
N PHE A 203 -6.37 -27.52 -8.72
CA PHE A 203 -5.20 -27.12 -7.96
C PHE A 203 -5.07 -27.89 -6.65
N GLU A 204 -6.17 -28.03 -5.90
CA GLU A 204 -6.20 -28.76 -4.62
C GLU A 204 -5.90 -30.25 -4.83
N ALA A 205 -6.42 -30.86 -5.90
CA ALA A 205 -6.13 -32.26 -6.25
C ALA A 205 -4.64 -32.49 -6.56
N GLU A 206 -4.01 -31.55 -7.27
CA GLU A 206 -2.60 -31.66 -7.67
C GLU A 206 -1.64 -31.33 -6.51
N TRP A 207 -1.89 -30.24 -5.76
CA TRP A 207 -0.97 -29.68 -4.80
C TRP A 207 -1.37 -29.84 -3.34
N GLY A 208 -2.64 -30.26 -3.06
CA GLY A 208 -3.20 -30.27 -1.71
C GLY A 208 -2.46 -31.16 -0.71
N GLN A 209 -1.92 -32.30 -1.16
CA GLN A 209 -1.10 -33.16 -0.32
C GLN A 209 0.21 -32.49 0.09
N LYS A 210 0.86 -31.80 -0.86
CA LYS A 210 2.18 -31.19 -0.65
C LYS A 210 2.08 -29.84 0.04
N TYR A 211 1.06 -29.05 -0.29
CA TYR A 211 0.84 -27.69 0.22
C TYR A 211 -0.61 -27.50 0.72
N PRO A 212 -0.97 -28.16 1.83
CA PRO A 212 -2.38 -28.25 2.29
C PRO A 212 -2.99 -26.93 2.73
N SER A 213 -2.18 -25.88 2.91
CA SER A 213 -2.66 -24.56 3.37
C SER A 213 -3.13 -23.64 2.24
N ILE A 214 -2.76 -23.91 0.98
CA ILE A 214 -3.00 -22.97 -0.13
C ILE A 214 -4.46 -22.94 -0.52
N ALA A 215 -5.05 -24.07 -0.95
CA ALA A 215 -6.44 -24.12 -1.39
C ALA A 215 -7.43 -23.67 -0.30
N PRO A 216 -7.29 -24.06 0.98
CA PRO A 216 -8.13 -23.53 2.04
C PRO A 216 -8.01 -22.02 2.25
N SER A 217 -6.84 -21.41 1.99
CA SER A 217 -6.69 -19.95 2.09
C SER A 217 -7.50 -19.22 1.00
N TRP A 218 -7.52 -19.75 -0.23
CA TRP A 218 -8.35 -19.24 -1.32
C TRP A 218 -9.84 -19.43 -1.04
N ARG A 219 -10.24 -20.57 -0.51
CA ARG A 219 -11.65 -20.83 -0.16
C ARG A 219 -12.15 -19.89 0.94
N ARG A 220 -11.32 -19.56 1.94
CA ARG A 220 -11.69 -18.56 2.99
C ARG A 220 -11.90 -17.17 2.43
N ALA A 221 -11.12 -16.78 1.42
CA ALA A 221 -11.21 -15.47 0.77
C ALA A 221 -12.18 -15.50 -0.44
N TRP A 222 -12.89 -16.59 -0.69
CA TRP A 222 -13.60 -16.79 -1.96
C TRP A 222 -14.68 -15.76 -2.21
N GLN A 223 -15.39 -15.34 -1.17
CA GLN A 223 -16.44 -14.31 -1.27
C GLN A 223 -15.89 -12.94 -1.72
N GLU A 224 -14.65 -12.62 -1.35
CA GLU A 224 -13.95 -11.40 -1.77
C GLU A 224 -13.12 -11.63 -3.05
N VAL A 225 -13.01 -12.88 -3.54
CA VAL A 225 -12.38 -13.21 -4.83
C VAL A 225 -13.41 -13.18 -5.96
N ILE A 226 -14.60 -13.72 -5.73
CA ILE A 226 -15.68 -13.87 -6.75
C ILE A 226 -16.00 -12.58 -7.51
N PRO A 227 -16.09 -11.38 -6.88
CA PRO A 227 -16.42 -10.15 -7.60
C PRO A 227 -15.49 -9.87 -8.78
N PHE A 228 -14.25 -10.33 -8.70
CA PHE A 228 -13.25 -10.22 -9.77
C PHE A 228 -13.75 -10.75 -11.12
N PHE A 229 -14.52 -11.82 -11.12
CA PHE A 229 -14.98 -12.48 -12.35
C PHE A 229 -16.14 -11.75 -13.03
N ALA A 230 -16.84 -10.87 -12.30
CA ALA A 230 -17.87 -10.01 -12.87
C ALA A 230 -17.28 -8.79 -13.61
N PHE A 231 -16.01 -8.45 -13.38
CA PHE A 231 -15.39 -7.28 -14.01
C PHE A 231 -14.96 -7.55 -15.46
N PRO A 232 -15.04 -6.55 -16.34
CA PRO A 232 -14.50 -6.65 -17.70
C PRO A 232 -12.99 -6.96 -17.69
N PRO A 233 -12.44 -7.63 -18.74
CA PRO A 233 -11.03 -8.02 -18.78
C PRO A 233 -10.05 -6.87 -18.56
N ALA A 234 -10.38 -5.66 -19.05
CA ALA A 234 -9.56 -4.46 -18.86
C ALA A 234 -9.46 -4.06 -17.38
N VAL A 235 -10.58 -4.12 -16.64
CA VAL A 235 -10.62 -3.84 -15.19
C VAL A 235 -9.90 -4.93 -14.42
N ARG A 236 -10.12 -6.20 -14.75
CA ARG A 236 -9.37 -7.32 -14.14
C ARG A 236 -7.87 -7.11 -14.29
N LYS A 237 -7.40 -6.69 -15.47
CA LYS A 237 -5.99 -6.42 -15.72
C LYS A 237 -5.44 -5.33 -14.81
N ILE A 238 -6.18 -4.27 -14.55
CA ILE A 238 -5.79 -3.20 -13.61
C ILE A 238 -5.66 -3.78 -12.21
N ILE A 239 -6.60 -4.62 -11.77
CA ILE A 239 -6.65 -5.19 -10.41
C ILE A 239 -5.48 -6.15 -10.15
N TYR A 240 -5.11 -7.02 -11.12
CA TYR A 240 -4.00 -7.96 -10.92
C TYR A 240 -2.64 -7.46 -11.39
N THR A 241 -2.55 -6.30 -12.05
CA THR A 241 -1.27 -5.65 -12.39
C THR A 241 -0.93 -4.58 -11.35
N THR A 242 -0.39 -5.00 -10.22
CA THR A 242 -0.07 -4.10 -9.09
C THR A 242 1.24 -3.33 -9.25
N ASN A 243 1.74 -3.18 -10.47
CA ASN A 243 3.02 -2.48 -10.73
C ASN A 243 3.08 -1.08 -10.09
N ALA A 244 1.94 -0.39 -9.93
CA ALA A 244 1.89 0.94 -9.32
C ALA A 244 2.15 0.89 -7.81
N ILE A 245 1.40 0.04 -7.07
CA ILE A 245 1.62 -0.14 -5.62
C ILE A 245 3.01 -0.72 -5.36
N GLU A 246 3.46 -1.70 -6.15
CA GLU A 246 4.80 -2.26 -6.01
C GLU A 246 5.91 -1.25 -6.29
N SER A 247 5.74 -0.36 -7.25
CA SER A 247 6.67 0.72 -7.53
C SER A 247 6.71 1.73 -6.39
N LEU A 248 5.55 2.14 -5.88
CA LEU A 248 5.43 3.02 -4.72
C LEU A 248 6.06 2.37 -3.47
N ASN A 249 5.76 1.10 -3.21
CA ASN A 249 6.32 0.33 -2.11
C ASN A 249 7.85 0.24 -2.18
N ARG A 250 8.40 0.15 -3.38
CA ARG A 250 9.85 0.15 -3.59
C ARG A 250 10.48 1.49 -3.26
N VAL A 251 9.79 2.58 -3.57
CA VAL A 251 10.25 3.95 -3.23
C VAL A 251 10.22 4.17 -1.72
N ILE A 252 9.11 3.81 -1.06
CA ILE A 252 8.94 4.01 0.39
C ILE A 252 9.91 3.14 1.22
N ARG A 253 10.35 1.99 0.70
CA ARG A 253 11.30 1.08 1.38
C ARG A 253 12.78 1.44 1.22
N LYS A 254 13.12 2.39 0.37
CA LYS A 254 14.49 2.90 0.20
C LYS A 254 14.84 3.90 1.29
#